data_cd9be6232c8d6cbbfa257d0ea89efa90
#
_entry.id   cd9be6232c8d6cbbfa257d0ea89efa90
#
_cell.length_a   1.000
_cell.length_b   1.000
_cell.length_c   1.000
_cell.angle_alpha   90.00
_cell.angle_beta   90.00
_cell.angle_gamma   90.00
#
_symmetry.space_group_name_H-M   'P 1'
#
loop_
_entity.id
_entity.type
_entity.pdbx_description
1 polymer ?
#
loop_
_entity_poly.entity_id
_entity_poly.type
_entity_poly.pdbx_seq_one_letter_code
_entity_poly.pdbx_strand_id
1 'polypeptide(L)'
;MARFDLQKLYIDGGYSDAGSDATFEAINPANGEVLAQVQRATKEDVERAVVSAEKGQKIWAAMTAMERSRILRRAVDILRERNDELAALETLDTGKSFSETKYVDIVTGADVLEYYAGLVPAIEGEQIPLRDTSFVYTRREPLGVVAGIGAWNYPIQIALWKSAPALAAGNAMIFKPSEVTSLTTLKLAEIYTEAGVPAGVFNVLTGSGREVGTWLTEHPRIEKVSFTGGTDTGKKVMASASSSSLKDVTMELGGKSPLIIFDDADLDRAADTAMMANFYSSGQVCTNGTRVFVPKHLQAAFEAKIVERVARIRVGNPEDENTNFGPLVSFAHMESVLGYIAKGKEQGARLLCGGDRLTDGDFAKGAFVAPTVFTDCTDDMVIVREEIFGPVMSILTYETEEEVIRRANDTDFGLAAGLVTKDLNRAHRVIHQLEAGICWINAWGESDAKMPVGGYKQSGVGRENGISSLNNFTRIKSVQVELGDYVSVF
;
A
#
# COMPACT_ATOMS: atom_id res chain seq x y z
N MET A 1 -0.84 -28.63 -14.61
CA MET A 1 -0.67 -27.61 -15.68
C MET A 1 -1.04 -26.27 -15.08
N ALA A 2 -0.40 -25.20 -15.48
CA ALA A 2 -0.76 -23.85 -15.01
C ALA A 2 -2.22 -23.51 -15.38
N ARG A 3 -2.89 -22.71 -14.53
CA ARG A 3 -4.29 -22.29 -14.74
C ARG A 3 -4.43 -21.25 -15.87
N PHE A 4 -3.40 -20.42 -16.05
CA PHE A 4 -3.35 -19.36 -17.05
C PHE A 4 -2.15 -19.54 -17.98
N ASP A 5 -2.21 -18.96 -19.16
CA ASP A 5 -1.10 -18.92 -20.12
C ASP A 5 0.11 -18.14 -19.56
N LEU A 6 1.24 -18.22 -20.29
CA LEU A 6 2.45 -17.45 -19.99
C LEU A 6 2.14 -15.95 -19.91
N GLN A 7 2.45 -15.35 -18.76
CA GLN A 7 2.28 -13.92 -18.55
C GLN A 7 3.52 -13.18 -19.06
N LYS A 8 3.31 -12.22 -19.95
CA LYS A 8 4.35 -11.41 -20.58
C LYS A 8 4.47 -10.05 -19.90
N LEU A 9 5.53 -9.30 -20.22
CA LEU A 9 5.65 -7.90 -19.88
C LEU A 9 4.57 -7.09 -20.60
N TYR A 10 4.26 -5.89 -20.10
CA TYR A 10 3.38 -4.96 -20.80
C TYR A 10 4.15 -3.68 -21.11
N ILE A 11 4.50 -3.49 -22.39
CA ILE A 11 5.32 -2.36 -22.84
C ILE A 11 4.71 -1.77 -24.11
N ASP A 12 4.69 -0.45 -24.19
CA ASP A 12 4.25 0.28 -25.39
C ASP A 12 2.78 -0.01 -25.79
N GLY A 13 1.90 -0.16 -24.79
CA GLY A 13 0.47 -0.38 -25.00
C GLY A 13 0.08 -1.81 -25.33
N GLY A 14 0.95 -2.80 -25.11
CA GLY A 14 0.65 -4.20 -25.40
C GLY A 14 1.54 -5.20 -24.66
N TYR A 15 1.12 -6.45 -24.67
CA TYR A 15 1.95 -7.54 -24.19
C TYR A 15 3.19 -7.73 -25.08
N SER A 16 4.34 -7.87 -24.44
CA SER A 16 5.65 -7.94 -25.07
C SER A 16 6.49 -9.04 -24.43
N ASP A 17 7.15 -9.84 -25.23
CA ASP A 17 8.10 -10.83 -24.73
C ASP A 17 9.29 -10.14 -24.05
N ALA A 18 9.76 -10.73 -22.95
CA ALA A 18 10.99 -10.34 -22.31
C ALA A 18 12.22 -10.63 -23.16
N GLY A 19 13.31 -9.93 -22.90
CA GLY A 19 14.60 -10.16 -23.58
C GLY A 19 15.27 -11.50 -23.23
N SER A 20 14.65 -12.31 -22.38
CA SER A 20 15.10 -13.66 -22.02
C SER A 20 13.92 -14.60 -21.78
N ASP A 21 14.19 -15.91 -21.85
CA ASP A 21 13.20 -16.96 -21.54
C ASP A 21 13.01 -17.21 -20.02
N ALA A 22 13.66 -16.43 -19.17
CA ALA A 22 13.57 -16.61 -17.73
C ALA A 22 12.16 -16.28 -17.21
N THR A 23 11.62 -17.20 -16.41
CA THR A 23 10.29 -17.06 -15.78
C THR A 23 10.36 -17.27 -14.27
N PHE A 24 9.26 -16.99 -13.62
CA PHE A 24 8.96 -17.39 -12.24
C PHE A 24 7.49 -17.82 -12.17
N GLU A 25 7.16 -18.54 -11.10
CA GLU A 25 5.80 -19.05 -10.89
C GLU A 25 4.97 -18.07 -10.08
N ALA A 26 3.76 -17.75 -10.57
CA ALA A 26 2.68 -17.24 -9.73
C ALA A 26 1.97 -18.45 -9.09
N ILE A 27 1.87 -18.47 -7.78
CA ILE A 27 1.38 -19.62 -7.01
C ILE A 27 0.16 -19.22 -6.20
N ASN A 28 -0.91 -20.02 -6.28
CA ASN A 28 -2.06 -19.89 -5.40
C ASN A 28 -1.67 -20.28 -3.96
N PRO A 29 -1.67 -19.35 -2.99
CA PRO A 29 -1.24 -19.68 -1.63
C PRO A 29 -2.24 -20.56 -0.87
N ALA A 30 -3.47 -20.71 -1.36
CA ALA A 30 -4.49 -21.54 -0.74
C ALA A 30 -4.27 -23.04 -0.95
N ASN A 31 -3.55 -23.44 -2.01
CA ASN A 31 -3.38 -24.86 -2.35
C ASN A 31 -2.00 -25.19 -2.96
N GLY A 32 -1.13 -24.21 -3.16
CA GLY A 32 0.20 -24.40 -3.75
C GLY A 32 0.21 -24.64 -5.27
N GLU A 33 -0.92 -24.52 -5.97
CA GLU A 33 -0.98 -24.71 -7.41
C GLU A 33 -0.35 -23.54 -8.17
N VAL A 34 0.34 -23.87 -9.27
CA VAL A 34 0.90 -22.87 -10.17
C VAL A 34 -0.22 -22.23 -10.99
N LEU A 35 -0.43 -20.93 -10.81
CA LEU A 35 -1.40 -20.16 -11.58
C LEU A 35 -0.88 -19.86 -12.97
N ALA A 36 0.33 -19.37 -13.08
CA ALA A 36 0.97 -19.01 -14.34
C ALA A 36 2.50 -19.07 -14.25
N GLN A 37 3.15 -19.22 -15.40
CA GLN A 37 4.54 -18.80 -15.58
C GLN A 37 4.54 -17.31 -15.94
N VAL A 38 5.42 -16.52 -15.33
CA VAL A 38 5.52 -15.07 -15.54
C VAL A 38 6.93 -14.74 -16.01
N GLN A 39 7.07 -14.03 -17.12
CA GLN A 39 8.37 -13.64 -17.68
C GLN A 39 9.10 -12.66 -16.75
N ARG A 40 10.42 -12.76 -16.70
CA ARG A 40 11.31 -11.83 -15.99
C ARG A 40 11.87 -10.80 -16.96
N ALA A 41 11.64 -9.52 -16.66
CA ALA A 41 12.25 -8.43 -17.40
C ALA A 41 13.78 -8.45 -17.27
N THR A 42 14.47 -8.11 -18.34
CA THR A 42 15.91 -7.87 -18.38
C THR A 42 16.22 -6.38 -18.22
N LYS A 43 17.50 -6.04 -18.12
CA LYS A 43 17.93 -4.63 -18.09
C LYS A 43 17.59 -3.90 -19.40
N GLU A 44 17.66 -4.60 -20.51
CA GLU A 44 17.28 -4.12 -21.85
C GLU A 44 15.78 -3.84 -21.93
N ASP A 45 14.95 -4.64 -21.25
CA ASP A 45 13.50 -4.41 -21.16
C ASP A 45 13.19 -3.14 -20.36
N VAL A 46 13.94 -2.87 -19.29
CA VAL A 46 13.82 -1.60 -18.57
C VAL A 46 14.14 -0.42 -19.49
N GLU A 47 15.21 -0.51 -20.27
CA GLU A 47 15.54 0.52 -21.26
C GLU A 47 14.45 0.71 -22.32
N ARG A 48 13.88 -0.39 -22.85
CA ARG A 48 12.75 -0.34 -23.80
C ARG A 48 11.54 0.36 -23.18
N ALA A 49 11.21 0.02 -21.93
CA ALA A 49 10.09 0.63 -21.22
C ALA A 49 10.32 2.11 -20.96
N VAL A 50 11.54 2.55 -20.61
CA VAL A 50 11.88 3.96 -20.44
C VAL A 50 11.75 4.73 -21.74
N VAL A 51 12.28 4.20 -22.85
CA VAL A 51 12.16 4.85 -24.18
C VAL A 51 10.69 4.97 -24.60
N SER A 52 9.89 3.94 -24.36
CA SER A 52 8.45 3.97 -24.62
C SER A 52 7.75 4.99 -23.72
N ALA A 53 8.08 5.02 -22.43
CA ALA A 53 7.50 5.95 -21.47
C ALA A 53 7.82 7.43 -21.81
N GLU A 54 9.04 7.73 -22.26
CA GLU A 54 9.39 9.09 -22.70
C GLU A 54 8.57 9.57 -23.90
N LYS A 55 8.27 8.67 -24.84
CA LYS A 55 7.41 8.98 -26.00
C LYS A 55 5.96 9.16 -25.56
N GLY A 56 5.41 8.21 -24.81
CA GLY A 56 4.04 8.24 -24.32
C GLY A 56 3.78 9.46 -23.42
N GLN A 57 4.74 9.80 -22.56
CA GLN A 57 4.63 10.96 -21.66
C GLN A 57 4.47 12.27 -22.42
N LYS A 58 5.21 12.50 -23.50
CA LYS A 58 5.09 13.70 -24.33
C LYS A 58 3.71 13.83 -24.96
N ILE A 59 3.14 12.71 -25.43
CA ILE A 59 1.77 12.69 -25.98
C ILE A 59 0.77 13.00 -24.88
N TRP A 60 0.91 12.33 -23.73
CA TRP A 60 0.01 12.45 -22.59
C TRP A 60 0.01 13.85 -21.97
N ALA A 61 1.20 14.43 -21.76
CA ALA A 61 1.36 15.77 -21.21
C ALA A 61 0.87 16.88 -22.16
N ALA A 62 0.89 16.64 -23.47
CA ALA A 62 0.38 17.59 -24.47
C ALA A 62 -1.16 17.61 -24.55
N MET A 63 -1.85 16.59 -24.03
CA MET A 63 -3.31 16.59 -23.95
C MET A 63 -3.80 17.63 -22.95
N THR A 64 -4.95 18.20 -23.21
CA THR A 64 -5.61 19.08 -22.23
C THR A 64 -5.98 18.31 -20.96
N ALA A 65 -6.11 19.03 -19.85
CA ALA A 65 -6.54 18.45 -18.58
C ALA A 65 -7.87 17.68 -18.72
N MET A 66 -8.82 18.24 -19.49
CA MET A 66 -10.12 17.60 -19.71
C MET A 66 -10.05 16.32 -20.56
N GLU A 67 -9.15 16.24 -21.53
CA GLU A 67 -8.96 15.01 -22.31
C GLU A 67 -8.40 13.91 -21.43
N ARG A 68 -7.35 14.18 -20.63
CA ARG A 68 -6.81 13.23 -19.67
C ARG A 68 -7.86 12.77 -18.66
N SER A 69 -8.63 13.72 -18.09
CA SER A 69 -9.71 13.40 -17.14
C SER A 69 -10.75 12.44 -17.73
N ARG A 70 -11.18 12.66 -18.98
CA ARG A 70 -12.16 11.78 -19.64
C ARG A 70 -11.63 10.37 -19.86
N ILE A 71 -10.38 10.23 -20.27
CA ILE A 71 -9.72 8.92 -20.47
C ILE A 71 -9.61 8.19 -19.12
N LEU A 72 -9.16 8.87 -18.05
CA LEU A 72 -9.04 8.24 -16.73
C LEU A 72 -10.42 7.84 -16.17
N ARG A 73 -11.48 8.63 -16.38
CA ARG A 73 -12.85 8.25 -16.00
C ARG A 73 -13.33 7.00 -16.74
N ARG A 74 -13.00 6.89 -18.05
CA ARG A 74 -13.30 5.66 -18.78
C ARG A 74 -12.59 4.44 -18.21
N ALA A 75 -11.34 4.59 -17.75
CA ALA A 75 -10.64 3.51 -17.06
C ALA A 75 -11.34 3.11 -15.75
N VAL A 76 -11.92 4.07 -15.01
CA VAL A 76 -12.76 3.80 -13.83
C VAL A 76 -13.98 2.96 -14.18
N ASP A 77 -14.68 3.33 -15.26
CA ASP A 77 -15.86 2.59 -15.70
C ASP A 77 -15.51 1.14 -16.03
N ILE A 78 -14.42 0.91 -16.80
CA ILE A 78 -13.95 -0.44 -17.13
C ILE A 78 -13.52 -1.22 -15.88
N LEU A 79 -12.82 -0.60 -14.92
CA LEU A 79 -12.47 -1.26 -13.64
C LEU A 79 -13.71 -1.73 -12.90
N ARG A 80 -14.75 -0.91 -12.82
CA ARG A 80 -16.02 -1.26 -12.17
C ARG A 80 -16.79 -2.33 -12.92
N GLU A 81 -16.81 -2.28 -14.25
CA GLU A 81 -17.43 -3.30 -15.10
C GLU A 81 -16.75 -4.66 -14.96
N ARG A 82 -15.42 -4.67 -14.84
CA ARG A 82 -14.61 -5.88 -14.70
C ARG A 82 -14.31 -6.26 -13.24
N ASN A 83 -15.01 -5.67 -12.26
CA ASN A 83 -14.72 -5.84 -10.84
C ASN A 83 -14.68 -7.32 -10.42
N ASP A 84 -15.66 -8.12 -10.79
CA ASP A 84 -15.75 -9.53 -10.38
C ASP A 84 -14.63 -10.39 -10.99
N GLU A 85 -14.24 -10.11 -12.24
CA GLU A 85 -13.10 -10.77 -12.90
C GLU A 85 -11.79 -10.46 -12.18
N LEU A 86 -11.56 -9.18 -11.91
CA LEU A 86 -10.33 -8.70 -11.24
C LEU A 86 -10.26 -9.21 -9.81
N ALA A 87 -11.37 -9.19 -9.09
CA ALA A 87 -11.46 -9.70 -7.73
C ALA A 87 -11.16 -11.20 -7.65
N ALA A 88 -11.70 -12.00 -8.56
CA ALA A 88 -11.39 -13.42 -8.63
C ALA A 88 -9.90 -13.69 -8.90
N LEU A 89 -9.29 -12.92 -9.81
CA LEU A 89 -7.86 -13.02 -10.10
C LEU A 89 -7.00 -12.60 -8.90
N GLU A 90 -7.35 -11.49 -8.22
CA GLU A 90 -6.66 -10.99 -7.03
C GLU A 90 -6.75 -12.01 -5.87
N THR A 91 -7.93 -12.63 -5.69
CA THR A 91 -8.13 -13.71 -4.70
C THR A 91 -7.18 -14.88 -4.94
N LEU A 92 -7.05 -15.33 -6.17
CA LEU A 92 -6.16 -16.45 -6.52
C LEU A 92 -4.68 -16.11 -6.31
N ASP A 93 -4.29 -14.87 -6.66
CA ASP A 93 -2.90 -14.42 -6.64
C ASP A 93 -2.43 -14.09 -5.21
N THR A 94 -3.34 -13.60 -4.35
CA THR A 94 -3.03 -13.12 -2.99
C THR A 94 -3.45 -14.08 -1.87
N GLY A 95 -4.45 -14.90 -2.10
CA GLY A 95 -5.11 -15.71 -1.07
C GLY A 95 -6.13 -14.95 -0.22
N LYS A 96 -6.40 -13.68 -0.51
CA LYS A 96 -7.43 -12.89 0.18
C LYS A 96 -8.82 -13.42 -0.15
N SER A 97 -9.78 -13.30 0.79
CA SER A 97 -11.14 -13.74 0.53
C SER A 97 -11.78 -12.98 -0.63
N PHE A 98 -12.59 -13.65 -1.45
CA PHE A 98 -13.26 -13.04 -2.59
C PHE A 98 -14.15 -11.86 -2.18
N SER A 99 -14.76 -11.92 -1.01
CA SER A 99 -15.52 -10.79 -0.48
C SER A 99 -14.66 -9.55 -0.23
N GLU A 100 -13.43 -9.73 0.21
CA GLU A 100 -12.49 -8.63 0.43
C GLU A 100 -12.01 -8.02 -0.90
N THR A 101 -11.55 -8.85 -1.81
CA THR A 101 -11.04 -8.38 -3.11
C THR A 101 -12.14 -7.70 -3.93
N LYS A 102 -13.37 -8.24 -3.89
CA LYS A 102 -14.52 -7.72 -4.62
C LYS A 102 -15.06 -6.40 -4.08
N TYR A 103 -15.20 -6.28 -2.75
CA TYR A 103 -15.85 -5.13 -2.14
C TYR A 103 -14.88 -4.07 -1.62
N VAL A 104 -13.58 -4.36 -1.57
CA VAL A 104 -12.57 -3.42 -1.08
C VAL A 104 -11.47 -3.17 -2.09
N ASP A 105 -10.68 -4.17 -2.49
CA ASP A 105 -9.45 -3.94 -3.24
C ASP A 105 -9.70 -3.24 -4.59
N ILE A 106 -10.57 -3.81 -5.40
CA ILE A 106 -10.86 -3.26 -6.73
C ILE A 106 -11.65 -1.96 -6.62
N VAL A 107 -12.66 -1.93 -5.75
CA VAL A 107 -13.56 -0.77 -5.57
C VAL A 107 -12.77 0.44 -5.09
N THR A 108 -11.99 0.31 -4.00
CA THR A 108 -11.22 1.43 -3.45
C THR A 108 -10.10 1.88 -4.39
N GLY A 109 -9.53 0.96 -5.17
CA GLY A 109 -8.59 1.30 -6.23
C GLY A 109 -9.24 2.13 -7.34
N ALA A 110 -10.45 1.75 -7.79
CA ALA A 110 -11.22 2.50 -8.76
C ALA A 110 -11.64 3.90 -8.22
N ASP A 111 -12.01 3.98 -6.94
CA ASP A 111 -12.38 5.24 -6.27
C ASP A 111 -11.19 6.21 -6.21
N VAL A 112 -9.97 5.71 -5.98
CA VAL A 112 -8.75 6.52 -6.03
C VAL A 112 -8.52 7.06 -7.45
N LEU A 113 -8.66 6.23 -8.47
CA LEU A 113 -8.53 6.68 -9.86
C LEU A 113 -9.60 7.72 -10.21
N GLU A 114 -10.85 7.53 -9.78
CA GLU A 114 -11.93 8.48 -9.98
C GLU A 114 -11.65 9.83 -9.33
N TYR A 115 -11.17 9.81 -8.08
CA TYR A 115 -10.78 11.01 -7.35
C TYR A 115 -9.74 11.83 -8.14
N TYR A 116 -8.65 11.20 -8.58
CA TYR A 116 -7.62 11.90 -9.33
C TYR A 116 -8.08 12.29 -10.73
N ALA A 117 -8.88 11.49 -11.42
CA ALA A 117 -9.50 11.87 -12.68
C ALA A 117 -10.36 13.15 -12.54
N GLY A 118 -11.01 13.31 -11.37
CA GLY A 118 -11.74 14.53 -11.02
C GLY A 118 -10.85 15.74 -10.75
N LEU A 119 -9.65 15.52 -10.22
CA LEU A 119 -8.70 16.58 -9.86
C LEU A 119 -7.86 17.11 -11.03
N VAL A 120 -7.74 16.34 -12.12
CA VAL A 120 -6.89 16.76 -13.27
C VAL A 120 -7.16 18.21 -13.71
N PRO A 121 -8.43 18.67 -13.88
CA PRO A 121 -8.71 20.04 -14.29
C PRO A 121 -8.41 21.10 -13.23
N ALA A 122 -8.22 20.69 -11.97
CA ALA A 122 -7.92 21.59 -10.85
C ALA A 122 -6.41 21.69 -10.53
N ILE A 123 -5.55 21.16 -11.40
CA ILE A 123 -4.09 21.31 -11.29
C ILE A 123 -3.72 22.70 -11.84
N GLU A 124 -3.64 23.67 -10.94
CA GLU A 124 -3.42 25.07 -11.27
C GLU A 124 -2.11 25.59 -10.67
N GLY A 125 -1.66 26.75 -11.19
CA GLY A 125 -0.61 27.56 -10.61
C GLY A 125 -1.19 28.76 -9.87
N GLU A 126 -0.31 29.61 -9.35
CA GLU A 126 -0.64 30.82 -8.60
C GLU A 126 -0.15 32.05 -9.34
N GLN A 127 -0.79 33.19 -9.10
CA GLN A 127 -0.30 34.49 -9.51
C GLN A 127 -0.02 35.32 -8.25
N ILE A 128 1.24 35.76 -8.09
CA ILE A 128 1.74 36.44 -6.90
C ILE A 128 2.15 37.87 -7.31
N PRO A 129 1.46 38.93 -6.86
CA PRO A 129 1.85 40.31 -7.14
C PRO A 129 3.12 40.66 -6.36
N LEU A 130 4.08 41.31 -6.99
CA LEU A 130 5.30 41.83 -6.35
C LEU A 130 5.24 43.34 -6.19
N ARG A 131 4.92 44.05 -7.25
CA ARG A 131 4.75 45.50 -7.35
C ARG A 131 3.93 45.85 -8.62
N ASP A 132 3.55 47.09 -8.82
CA ASP A 132 2.70 47.50 -9.93
C ASP A 132 3.23 47.10 -11.32
N THR A 133 4.56 47.01 -11.45
CA THR A 133 5.21 46.66 -12.70
C THR A 133 5.73 45.20 -12.73
N SER A 134 5.52 44.41 -11.71
CA SER A 134 6.11 43.05 -11.64
C SER A 134 5.25 42.06 -10.87
N PHE A 135 5.12 40.87 -11.42
CA PHE A 135 4.43 39.76 -10.76
C PHE A 135 5.12 38.44 -11.09
N VAL A 136 4.82 37.42 -10.27
CA VAL A 136 5.21 36.03 -10.49
C VAL A 136 3.96 35.22 -10.81
N TYR A 137 4.04 34.34 -11.78
CA TYR A 137 3.11 33.22 -11.88
C TYR A 137 3.85 31.89 -11.72
N THR A 138 3.16 30.89 -11.17
CA THR A 138 3.68 29.53 -11.07
C THR A 138 2.97 28.62 -12.06
N ARG A 139 3.65 27.54 -12.45
CA ARG A 139 3.08 26.43 -13.24
C ARG A 139 3.42 25.13 -12.53
N ARG A 140 2.44 24.22 -12.49
CA ARG A 140 2.70 22.83 -12.11
C ARG A 140 2.95 22.02 -13.35
N GLU A 141 4.14 21.44 -13.45
CA GLU A 141 4.58 20.66 -14.60
C GLU A 141 4.78 19.19 -14.16
N PRO A 142 4.47 18.19 -15.03
CA PRO A 142 4.79 16.81 -14.73
C PRO A 142 6.30 16.62 -14.54
N LEU A 143 6.68 15.60 -13.76
CA LEU A 143 8.08 15.22 -13.59
C LEU A 143 8.66 14.62 -14.87
N GLY A 144 7.89 13.78 -15.55
CA GLY A 144 8.32 13.05 -16.74
C GLY A 144 8.02 11.55 -16.64
N VAL A 145 9.05 10.72 -16.69
CA VAL A 145 8.94 9.28 -16.46
C VAL A 145 9.15 8.98 -14.97
N VAL A 146 8.22 8.23 -14.37
CA VAL A 146 8.28 7.85 -12.96
C VAL A 146 8.20 6.34 -12.81
N ALA A 147 8.80 5.78 -11.75
CA ALA A 147 8.70 4.37 -11.41
C ALA A 147 7.77 4.16 -10.22
N GLY A 148 6.87 3.19 -10.32
CA GLY A 148 6.09 2.65 -9.22
C GLY A 148 6.56 1.24 -8.87
N ILE A 149 6.79 0.95 -7.60
CA ILE A 149 7.15 -0.39 -7.12
C ILE A 149 6.14 -0.79 -6.05
N GLY A 150 5.35 -1.82 -6.36
CA GLY A 150 4.24 -2.27 -5.53
C GLY A 150 4.60 -3.37 -4.55
N ALA A 151 3.79 -3.49 -3.49
CA ALA A 151 3.79 -4.59 -2.55
C ALA A 151 2.73 -5.64 -2.93
N TRP A 152 2.78 -6.78 -2.26
CA TRP A 152 1.99 -7.95 -2.60
C TRP A 152 0.63 -8.05 -1.89
N ASN A 153 0.40 -7.23 -0.88
CA ASN A 153 -0.81 -7.36 -0.05
C ASN A 153 -2.08 -6.70 -0.65
N TYR A 154 -1.90 -5.68 -1.48
CA TYR A 154 -2.97 -5.01 -2.22
C TYR A 154 -2.49 -4.68 -3.66
N PRO A 155 -2.26 -5.67 -4.52
CA PRO A 155 -1.53 -5.49 -5.78
C PRO A 155 -2.12 -4.43 -6.69
N ILE A 156 -3.40 -4.56 -7.08
CA ILE A 156 -4.04 -3.61 -8.00
C ILE A 156 -4.32 -2.27 -7.32
N GLN A 157 -4.70 -2.26 -6.04
CA GLN A 157 -4.96 -1.04 -5.30
C GLN A 157 -3.69 -0.17 -5.18
N ILE A 158 -2.55 -0.77 -4.82
CA ILE A 158 -1.26 -0.07 -4.74
C ILE A 158 -0.81 0.42 -6.12
N ALA A 159 -1.05 -0.35 -7.17
CA ALA A 159 -0.78 0.10 -8.53
C ALA A 159 -1.60 1.35 -8.89
N LEU A 160 -2.88 1.39 -8.50
CA LEU A 160 -3.76 2.52 -8.70
C LEU A 160 -3.39 3.72 -7.81
N TRP A 161 -3.01 3.50 -6.55
CA TRP A 161 -2.57 4.58 -5.66
C TRP A 161 -1.36 5.35 -6.22
N LYS A 162 -0.48 4.64 -6.93
CA LYS A 162 0.71 5.24 -7.54
C LYS A 162 0.44 5.79 -8.94
N SER A 163 -0.25 5.03 -9.79
CA SER A 163 -0.49 5.41 -11.18
C SER A 163 -1.52 6.53 -11.32
N ALA A 164 -2.59 6.53 -10.52
CA ALA A 164 -3.65 7.52 -10.64
C ALA A 164 -3.14 8.97 -10.48
N PRO A 165 -2.44 9.35 -9.39
CA PRO A 165 -1.88 10.70 -9.29
C PRO A 165 -0.78 10.97 -10.31
N ALA A 166 0.03 9.99 -10.68
CA ALA A 166 1.08 10.14 -11.67
C ALA A 166 0.51 10.48 -13.06
N LEU A 167 -0.48 9.71 -13.52
CA LEU A 167 -1.12 9.92 -14.81
C LEU A 167 -1.97 11.21 -14.79
N ALA A 168 -2.69 11.49 -13.71
CA ALA A 168 -3.43 12.74 -13.54
C ALA A 168 -2.52 13.96 -13.71
N ALA A 169 -1.32 13.94 -13.15
CA ALA A 169 -0.33 14.98 -13.26
C ALA A 169 0.33 15.09 -14.65
N GLY A 170 0.10 14.12 -15.55
CA GLY A 170 0.68 14.12 -16.91
C GLY A 170 2.00 13.36 -17.03
N ASN A 171 2.38 12.53 -16.06
CA ASN A 171 3.55 11.66 -16.13
C ASN A 171 3.25 10.37 -16.88
N ALA A 172 4.31 9.67 -17.30
CA ALA A 172 4.26 8.26 -17.63
C ALA A 172 4.85 7.44 -16.48
N MET A 173 4.30 6.25 -16.23
CA MET A 173 4.75 5.36 -15.17
C MET A 173 5.21 4.01 -15.71
N ILE A 174 6.36 3.54 -15.21
CA ILE A 174 6.79 2.16 -15.31
C ILE A 174 6.53 1.52 -13.96
N PHE A 175 5.62 0.56 -13.93
CA PHE A 175 5.24 -0.09 -12.69
C PHE A 175 5.85 -1.49 -12.59
N LYS A 176 6.45 -1.77 -11.44
CA LYS A 176 6.93 -3.11 -11.08
C LYS A 176 6.06 -3.69 -9.95
N PRO A 177 5.17 -4.64 -10.24
CA PRO A 177 4.44 -5.35 -9.18
C PRO A 177 5.38 -6.21 -8.34
N SER A 178 4.92 -6.66 -7.17
CA SER A 178 5.61 -7.74 -6.47
C SER A 178 5.69 -8.99 -7.35
N GLU A 179 6.80 -9.73 -7.26
CA GLU A 179 6.95 -11.02 -7.94
C GLU A 179 6.01 -12.10 -7.38
N VAL A 180 5.47 -11.88 -6.19
CA VAL A 180 4.53 -12.81 -5.53
C VAL A 180 3.12 -12.64 -6.08
N THR A 181 2.73 -11.40 -6.45
CA THR A 181 1.37 -11.06 -6.89
C THR A 181 1.45 -10.05 -8.03
N SER A 182 1.51 -10.53 -9.26
CA SER A 182 1.74 -9.67 -10.43
C SER A 182 0.56 -9.63 -11.42
N LEU A 183 -0.40 -10.53 -11.29
CA LEU A 183 -1.37 -10.81 -12.34
C LEU A 183 -2.37 -9.66 -12.56
N THR A 184 -2.94 -9.11 -11.50
CA THR A 184 -3.93 -8.04 -11.61
C THR A 184 -3.35 -6.72 -12.12
N THR A 185 -2.06 -6.45 -11.86
CA THR A 185 -1.39 -5.26 -12.39
C THR A 185 -1.23 -5.32 -13.91
N LEU A 186 -1.02 -6.50 -14.49
CA LEU A 186 -1.00 -6.68 -15.94
C LEU A 186 -2.38 -6.40 -16.56
N LYS A 187 -3.46 -6.81 -15.87
CA LYS A 187 -4.83 -6.46 -16.27
C LYS A 187 -5.12 -4.96 -16.16
N LEU A 188 -4.58 -4.28 -15.18
CA LEU A 188 -4.68 -2.83 -15.08
C LEU A 188 -4.06 -2.12 -16.30
N ALA A 189 -2.93 -2.62 -16.81
CA ALA A 189 -2.30 -2.06 -18.02
C ALA A 189 -3.19 -2.24 -19.27
N GLU A 190 -3.84 -3.40 -19.43
CA GLU A 190 -4.86 -3.61 -20.47
C GLU A 190 -5.98 -2.58 -20.36
N ILE A 191 -6.52 -2.38 -19.15
CA ILE A 191 -7.62 -1.45 -18.87
C ILE A 191 -7.24 -0.02 -19.24
N TYR A 192 -6.05 0.44 -18.87
CA TYR A 192 -5.59 1.78 -19.26
C TYR A 192 -5.50 1.95 -20.78
N THR A 193 -5.00 0.94 -21.49
CA THR A 193 -4.94 0.96 -22.97
C THR A 193 -6.34 0.96 -23.58
N GLU A 194 -7.26 0.12 -23.11
CA GLU A 194 -8.65 0.06 -23.54
C GLU A 194 -9.39 1.39 -23.32
N ALA A 195 -9.09 2.06 -22.18
CA ALA A 195 -9.64 3.38 -21.89
C ALA A 195 -9.13 4.49 -22.83
N GLY A 196 -8.04 4.26 -23.56
CA GLY A 196 -7.44 5.21 -24.48
C GLY A 196 -6.21 5.95 -23.89
N VAL A 197 -5.62 5.45 -22.83
CA VAL A 197 -4.30 5.92 -22.36
C VAL A 197 -3.27 5.60 -23.46
N PRO A 198 -2.48 6.57 -23.95
CA PRO A 198 -1.54 6.35 -25.04
C PRO A 198 -0.49 5.29 -24.70
N ALA A 199 -0.02 4.57 -25.74
CA ALA A 199 1.07 3.62 -25.63
C ALA A 199 2.27 4.24 -24.89
N GLY A 200 2.89 3.48 -23.99
CA GLY A 200 4.04 3.91 -23.19
C GLY A 200 3.70 4.70 -21.93
N VAL A 201 2.50 5.26 -21.77
CA VAL A 201 2.15 6.04 -20.57
C VAL A 201 2.08 5.16 -19.32
N PHE A 202 1.66 3.92 -19.45
CA PHE A 202 1.72 2.93 -18.37
C PHE A 202 2.33 1.63 -18.88
N ASN A 203 3.46 1.25 -18.31
CA ASN A 203 4.18 0.03 -18.62
C ASN A 203 4.31 -0.84 -17.36
N VAL A 204 4.27 -2.17 -17.52
CA VAL A 204 4.44 -3.11 -16.41
C VAL A 204 5.61 -4.04 -16.68
N LEU A 205 6.58 -4.05 -15.78
CA LEU A 205 7.74 -4.91 -15.79
C LEU A 205 7.70 -5.89 -14.63
N THR A 206 7.55 -7.16 -14.93
CA THR A 206 7.56 -8.26 -13.95
C THR A 206 8.98 -8.75 -13.70
N GLY A 207 9.25 -9.27 -12.50
CA GLY A 207 10.55 -9.79 -12.10
C GLY A 207 10.94 -9.42 -10.67
N SER A 208 12.15 -9.81 -10.28
CA SER A 208 12.61 -9.68 -8.89
C SER A 208 12.84 -8.22 -8.47
N GLY A 209 12.60 -7.92 -7.20
CA GLY A 209 12.91 -6.61 -6.63
C GLY A 209 14.40 -6.29 -6.68
N ARG A 210 15.26 -7.30 -6.56
CA ARG A 210 16.73 -7.15 -6.58
C ARG A 210 17.28 -6.70 -7.93
N GLU A 211 16.66 -7.15 -9.01
CA GLU A 211 17.10 -6.86 -10.37
C GLU A 211 16.29 -5.71 -10.96
N VAL A 212 15.04 -5.97 -11.34
CA VAL A 212 14.18 -4.99 -12.00
C VAL A 212 13.92 -3.76 -11.12
N GLY A 213 13.70 -3.96 -9.81
CA GLY A 213 13.54 -2.86 -8.86
C GLY A 213 14.79 -1.97 -8.80
N THR A 214 15.97 -2.57 -8.71
CA THR A 214 17.24 -1.85 -8.68
C THR A 214 17.50 -1.11 -10.01
N TRP A 215 17.31 -1.75 -11.14
CA TRP A 215 17.48 -1.10 -12.45
C TRP A 215 16.57 0.11 -12.64
N LEU A 216 15.31 0.03 -12.15
CA LEU A 216 14.39 1.17 -12.17
C LEU A 216 14.85 2.30 -11.23
N THR A 217 15.28 1.97 -10.01
CA THR A 217 15.71 2.98 -9.03
C THR A 217 17.01 3.67 -9.42
N GLU A 218 17.91 2.97 -10.10
CA GLU A 218 19.19 3.49 -10.58
C GLU A 218 19.10 4.16 -11.96
N HIS A 219 17.96 4.06 -12.65
CA HIS A 219 17.87 4.56 -14.02
C HIS A 219 17.91 6.10 -14.07
N PRO A 220 18.86 6.73 -14.79
CA PRO A 220 19.09 8.18 -14.73
C PRO A 220 17.97 9.03 -15.35
N ARG A 221 17.11 8.42 -16.21
CA ARG A 221 15.99 9.10 -16.86
C ARG A 221 14.65 8.87 -16.16
N ILE A 222 14.64 8.25 -14.99
CA ILE A 222 13.48 8.16 -14.10
C ILE A 222 13.60 9.28 -13.08
N GLU A 223 12.59 10.15 -13.03
CA GLU A 223 12.57 11.37 -12.24
C GLU A 223 12.02 11.15 -10.81
N LYS A 224 11.31 10.06 -10.57
CA LYS A 224 10.73 9.73 -9.27
C LYS A 224 10.58 8.22 -9.11
N VAL A 225 10.75 7.76 -7.85
CA VAL A 225 10.39 6.42 -7.42
C VAL A 225 9.33 6.49 -6.33
N SER A 226 8.18 5.83 -6.52
CA SER A 226 7.19 5.58 -5.48
C SER A 226 7.21 4.10 -5.11
N PHE A 227 7.57 3.80 -3.87
CA PHE A 227 7.78 2.44 -3.36
C PHE A 227 6.84 2.13 -2.20
N THR A 228 6.27 0.93 -2.19
CA THR A 228 5.59 0.34 -1.05
C THR A 228 6.22 -1.02 -0.72
N GLY A 229 6.58 -1.24 0.53
CA GLY A 229 7.18 -2.49 0.98
C GLY A 229 7.83 -2.41 2.36
N GLY A 230 8.66 -3.38 2.71
CA GLY A 230 9.35 -3.42 4.00
C GLY A 230 10.38 -2.30 4.17
N THR A 231 10.56 -1.83 5.41
CA THR A 231 11.41 -0.69 5.78
C THR A 231 12.87 -0.86 5.33
N ASP A 232 13.46 -2.03 5.49
CA ASP A 232 14.85 -2.28 5.07
C ASP A 232 15.03 -2.23 3.55
N THR A 233 14.02 -2.66 2.80
CA THR A 233 14.00 -2.54 1.35
C THR A 233 13.83 -1.08 0.94
N GLY A 234 12.96 -0.32 1.62
CA GLY A 234 12.77 1.11 1.39
C GLY A 234 14.07 1.90 1.57
N LYS A 235 14.84 1.62 2.62
CA LYS A 235 16.17 2.23 2.82
C LYS A 235 17.14 1.95 1.65
N LYS A 236 17.13 0.73 1.12
CA LYS A 236 17.95 0.36 -0.06
C LYS A 236 17.48 1.09 -1.32
N VAL A 237 16.17 1.19 -1.52
CA VAL A 237 15.58 1.93 -2.65
C VAL A 237 15.95 3.41 -2.58
N MET A 238 15.87 4.04 -1.42
CA MET A 238 16.30 5.44 -1.24
C MET A 238 17.80 5.63 -1.55
N ALA A 239 18.65 4.76 -1.01
CA ALA A 239 20.09 4.80 -1.26
C ALA A 239 20.42 4.63 -2.76
N SER A 240 19.79 3.65 -3.41
CA SER A 240 19.95 3.39 -4.84
C SER A 240 19.46 4.58 -5.70
N ALA A 241 18.29 5.13 -5.39
CA ALA A 241 17.76 6.30 -6.09
C ALA A 241 18.68 7.51 -5.99
N SER A 242 19.18 7.81 -4.79
CA SER A 242 20.08 8.95 -4.55
C SER A 242 21.47 8.81 -5.21
N SER A 243 21.94 7.58 -5.41
CA SER A 243 23.24 7.31 -6.03
C SER A 243 23.25 7.54 -7.55
N SER A 244 22.08 7.52 -8.20
CA SER A 244 21.97 7.63 -9.67
C SER A 244 21.64 9.05 -10.15
N SER A 245 20.76 9.75 -9.45
CA SER A 245 20.32 11.11 -9.77
C SER A 245 19.59 11.71 -8.56
N LEU A 246 19.26 13.02 -8.61
CA LEU A 246 18.47 13.68 -7.58
C LEU A 246 16.95 13.47 -7.82
N LYS A 247 16.54 12.22 -8.02
CA LYS A 247 15.13 11.88 -8.21
C LYS A 247 14.34 11.90 -6.90
N ASP A 248 13.09 12.31 -6.98
CA ASP A 248 12.19 12.27 -5.85
C ASP A 248 11.87 10.83 -5.42
N VAL A 249 11.62 10.65 -4.12
CA VAL A 249 11.14 9.38 -3.59
C VAL A 249 9.89 9.57 -2.74
N THR A 250 8.95 8.63 -2.84
CA THR A 250 7.84 8.44 -1.90
C THR A 250 7.91 7.01 -1.39
N MET A 251 7.87 6.86 -0.07
CA MET A 251 8.04 5.57 0.60
C MET A 251 6.85 5.30 1.51
N GLU A 252 6.13 4.22 1.27
CA GLU A 252 5.13 3.65 2.15
C GLU A 252 5.67 2.34 2.70
N LEU A 253 5.99 2.33 3.99
CA LEU A 253 6.76 1.26 4.62
C LEU A 253 5.95 0.61 5.74
N GLY A 254 6.61 -0.26 6.49
CA GLY A 254 5.99 -1.03 7.56
C GLY A 254 5.56 -0.19 8.76
N GLY A 255 4.80 -0.83 9.65
CA GLY A 255 4.29 -0.23 10.88
C GLY A 255 4.24 -1.20 12.05
N LYS A 256 4.18 -0.62 13.24
CA LYS A 256 3.88 -1.34 14.50
C LYS A 256 2.90 -0.51 15.31
N SER A 257 1.73 -0.29 14.71
CA SER A 257 0.76 0.69 15.16
C SER A 257 0.14 0.32 16.51
N PRO A 258 -0.04 1.30 17.42
CA PRO A 258 -0.77 1.12 18.66
C PRO A 258 -2.27 1.29 18.45
N LEU A 259 -3.07 0.44 19.07
CA LEU A 259 -4.49 0.64 19.34
C LEU A 259 -4.70 0.77 20.84
N ILE A 260 -5.19 1.91 21.30
CA ILE A 260 -5.38 2.21 22.73
C ILE A 260 -6.86 2.09 23.09
N ILE A 261 -7.20 1.19 24.00
CA ILE A 261 -8.55 1.05 24.56
C ILE A 261 -8.58 1.80 25.89
N PHE A 262 -9.47 2.77 26.05
CA PHE A 262 -9.65 3.48 27.32
C PHE A 262 -10.68 2.83 28.24
N ASP A 263 -10.65 3.21 29.52
CA ASP A 263 -11.49 2.66 30.60
C ASP A 263 -13.00 2.92 30.40
N ASP A 264 -13.37 3.97 29.69
CA ASP A 264 -14.74 4.34 29.34
C ASP A 264 -15.23 3.72 28.02
N ALA A 265 -14.37 2.99 27.31
CA ALA A 265 -14.72 2.39 26.04
C ALA A 265 -15.83 1.34 26.17
N ASP A 266 -16.68 1.27 25.15
CA ASP A 266 -17.53 0.10 24.95
C ASP A 266 -16.66 -1.09 24.54
N LEU A 267 -16.61 -2.12 25.39
CA LEU A 267 -15.71 -3.26 25.17
C LEU A 267 -16.10 -4.11 23.94
N ASP A 268 -17.38 -4.12 23.53
CA ASP A 268 -17.77 -4.81 22.30
C ASP A 268 -17.24 -4.07 21.10
N ARG A 269 -17.41 -2.75 21.03
CA ARG A 269 -16.82 -1.91 19.98
C ARG A 269 -15.28 -1.99 19.99
N ALA A 270 -14.66 -1.95 21.17
CA ALA A 270 -13.21 -2.05 21.30
C ALA A 270 -12.67 -3.38 20.75
N ALA A 271 -13.36 -4.48 21.06
CA ALA A 271 -13.00 -5.78 20.55
C ALA A 271 -13.20 -5.88 19.03
N ASP A 272 -14.31 -5.37 18.49
CA ASP A 272 -14.55 -5.34 17.03
C ASP A 272 -13.50 -4.49 16.31
N THR A 273 -13.13 -3.33 16.88
CA THR A 273 -12.03 -2.49 16.36
C THR A 273 -10.69 -3.22 16.38
N ALA A 274 -10.37 -3.95 17.46
CA ALA A 274 -9.14 -4.72 17.56
C ALA A 274 -9.12 -5.91 16.57
N MET A 275 -10.26 -6.54 16.33
CA MET A 275 -10.38 -7.60 15.31
C MET A 275 -10.07 -7.06 13.91
N MET A 276 -10.69 -5.94 13.51
CA MET A 276 -10.38 -5.27 12.24
C MET A 276 -8.91 -4.87 12.16
N ALA A 277 -8.35 -4.29 13.22
CA ALA A 277 -6.98 -3.84 13.29
C ALA A 277 -5.93 -4.96 13.21
N ASN A 278 -6.30 -6.23 13.35
CA ASN A 278 -5.34 -7.33 13.45
C ASN A 278 -5.58 -8.49 12.48
N PHE A 279 -6.83 -8.74 12.09
CA PHE A 279 -7.17 -9.97 11.35
C PHE A 279 -7.72 -9.75 9.95
N TYR A 280 -8.06 -8.50 9.60
CA TYR A 280 -8.42 -8.16 8.23
C TYR A 280 -7.25 -8.48 7.28
N SER A 281 -7.52 -8.98 6.08
CA SER A 281 -6.50 -9.47 5.13
C SER A 281 -5.54 -10.51 5.73
N SER A 282 -6.02 -11.36 6.65
CA SER A 282 -5.18 -12.31 7.40
C SER A 282 -3.99 -11.64 8.10
N GLY A 283 -4.18 -10.39 8.57
CA GLY A 283 -3.17 -9.60 9.26
C GLY A 283 -2.09 -8.97 8.37
N GLN A 284 -2.24 -9.03 7.05
CA GLN A 284 -1.24 -8.57 6.07
C GLN A 284 -1.46 -7.11 5.66
N VAL A 285 -1.63 -6.23 6.63
CA VAL A 285 -1.90 -4.80 6.43
C VAL A 285 -0.86 -3.95 7.16
N CYS A 286 -0.22 -3.02 6.46
CA CYS A 286 0.84 -2.18 7.01
C CYS A 286 0.37 -1.29 8.18
N THR A 287 -0.90 -0.89 8.19
CA THR A 287 -1.49 -0.06 9.23
C THR A 287 -1.98 -0.85 10.45
N ASN A 288 -1.85 -2.19 10.49
CA ASN A 288 -2.42 -3.01 11.55
C ASN A 288 -2.00 -2.56 12.95
N GLY A 289 -3.00 -2.42 13.84
CA GLY A 289 -2.87 -2.04 15.24
C GLY A 289 -2.46 -3.22 16.12
N THR A 290 -1.32 -3.81 15.84
CA THR A 290 -0.89 -5.07 16.45
C THR A 290 -0.45 -4.95 17.90
N ARG A 291 -0.19 -3.73 18.40
CA ARG A 291 0.03 -3.43 19.82
C ARG A 291 -1.27 -2.90 20.43
N VAL A 292 -2.07 -3.79 21.00
CA VAL A 292 -3.36 -3.45 21.63
C VAL A 292 -3.15 -3.16 23.11
N PHE A 293 -3.22 -1.89 23.49
CA PHE A 293 -3.10 -1.43 24.88
C PHE A 293 -4.46 -1.39 25.56
N VAL A 294 -4.58 -2.08 26.72
CA VAL A 294 -5.83 -2.20 27.47
C VAL A 294 -5.58 -1.82 28.93
N PRO A 295 -6.49 -1.08 29.60
CA PRO A 295 -6.37 -0.84 31.03
C PRO A 295 -6.29 -2.16 31.80
N LYS A 296 -5.34 -2.28 32.73
CA LYS A 296 -5.07 -3.53 33.45
C LYS A 296 -6.31 -4.17 34.08
N HIS A 297 -7.21 -3.35 34.62
CA HIS A 297 -8.44 -3.82 35.26
C HIS A 297 -9.50 -4.34 34.27
N LEU A 298 -9.37 -4.02 32.97
CA LEU A 298 -10.27 -4.50 31.92
C LEU A 298 -9.71 -5.69 31.12
N GLN A 299 -8.45 -6.08 31.35
CA GLN A 299 -7.75 -7.09 30.57
C GLN A 299 -8.57 -8.38 30.42
N ALA A 300 -8.98 -9.00 31.54
CA ALA A 300 -9.70 -10.27 31.50
C ALA A 300 -11.04 -10.19 30.74
N ALA A 301 -11.76 -9.08 30.92
CA ALA A 301 -13.04 -8.86 30.21
C ALA A 301 -12.81 -8.66 28.70
N PHE A 302 -11.76 -7.93 28.32
CA PHE A 302 -11.39 -7.73 26.93
C PHE A 302 -10.90 -9.03 26.27
N GLU A 303 -10.03 -9.80 26.93
CA GLU A 303 -9.56 -11.11 26.46
C GLU A 303 -10.73 -12.05 26.16
N ALA A 304 -11.72 -12.14 27.04
CA ALA A 304 -12.90 -12.97 26.84
C ALA A 304 -13.68 -12.57 25.57
N LYS A 305 -13.82 -11.26 25.31
CA LYS A 305 -14.47 -10.76 24.08
C LYS A 305 -13.65 -11.04 22.83
N ILE A 306 -12.33 -10.97 22.90
CA ILE A 306 -11.46 -11.30 21.77
C ILE A 306 -11.57 -12.78 21.42
N VAL A 307 -11.50 -13.69 22.42
CA VAL A 307 -11.65 -15.14 22.20
C VAL A 307 -13.01 -15.47 21.54
N GLU A 308 -14.09 -14.86 22.04
CA GLU A 308 -15.42 -15.03 21.45
C GLU A 308 -15.46 -14.63 19.97
N ARG A 309 -14.77 -13.52 19.59
CA ARG A 309 -14.77 -13.02 18.21
C ARG A 309 -13.86 -13.81 17.30
N VAL A 310 -12.67 -14.22 17.80
CA VAL A 310 -11.78 -15.09 17.03
C VAL A 310 -12.46 -16.41 16.67
N ALA A 311 -13.28 -16.98 17.56
CA ALA A 311 -14.05 -18.18 17.28
C ALA A 311 -15.09 -18.02 16.16
N ARG A 312 -15.44 -16.78 15.75
CA ARG A 312 -16.34 -16.50 14.65
C ARG A 312 -15.65 -16.33 13.30
N ILE A 313 -14.33 -16.29 13.28
CA ILE A 313 -13.54 -16.21 12.04
C ILE A 313 -13.75 -17.50 11.25
N ARG A 314 -14.14 -17.36 9.99
CA ARG A 314 -14.34 -18.48 9.06
C ARG A 314 -13.13 -18.58 8.15
N VAL A 315 -12.16 -19.39 8.60
CA VAL A 315 -10.98 -19.75 7.79
C VAL A 315 -11.42 -20.74 6.71
N GLY A 316 -11.03 -20.50 5.47
CA GLY A 316 -11.45 -21.39 4.38
C GLY A 316 -10.80 -21.12 3.04
N ASN A 317 -11.32 -21.80 2.01
CA ASN A 317 -10.96 -21.49 0.64
C ASN A 317 -11.33 -20.04 0.33
N PRO A 318 -10.40 -19.19 -0.11
CA PRO A 318 -10.67 -17.79 -0.37
C PRO A 318 -11.68 -17.54 -1.51
N GLU A 319 -11.88 -18.51 -2.42
CA GLU A 319 -12.91 -18.44 -3.48
C GLU A 319 -14.35 -18.69 -2.94
N ASP A 320 -14.52 -19.19 -1.69
CA ASP A 320 -15.82 -19.39 -1.08
C ASP A 320 -16.33 -18.08 -0.46
N GLU A 321 -17.51 -17.62 -0.85
CA GLU A 321 -18.13 -16.38 -0.35
C GLU A 321 -18.36 -16.37 1.17
N ASN A 322 -18.43 -17.53 1.82
CA ASN A 322 -18.56 -17.66 3.27
C ASN A 322 -17.22 -17.48 4.00
N THR A 323 -16.10 -17.57 3.31
CA THR A 323 -14.76 -17.38 3.89
C THR A 323 -14.51 -15.88 4.14
N ASN A 324 -14.05 -15.55 5.34
CA ASN A 324 -13.60 -14.20 5.66
C ASN A 324 -12.15 -14.14 6.15
N PHE A 325 -11.43 -15.25 6.03
CA PHE A 325 -10.04 -15.34 6.44
C PHE A 325 -9.33 -16.40 5.57
N GLY A 326 -8.44 -15.95 4.71
CA GLY A 326 -7.68 -16.77 3.79
C GLY A 326 -6.29 -17.15 4.29
N PRO A 327 -5.47 -17.79 3.44
CA PRO A 327 -4.07 -18.08 3.73
C PRO A 327 -3.22 -16.80 3.75
N LEU A 328 -1.98 -16.91 4.21
CA LEU A 328 -0.93 -15.93 3.97
C LEU A 328 -0.48 -16.01 2.50
N VAL A 329 0.07 -14.92 1.98
CA VAL A 329 0.40 -14.77 0.56
C VAL A 329 1.37 -15.81 0.01
N SER A 330 2.16 -16.44 0.86
CA SER A 330 3.13 -17.47 0.45
C SER A 330 3.56 -18.36 1.60
N PHE A 331 4.07 -19.55 1.27
CA PHE A 331 4.65 -20.47 2.26
C PHE A 331 5.85 -19.85 2.98
N ALA A 332 6.70 -19.12 2.25
CA ALA A 332 7.86 -18.47 2.86
C ALA A 332 7.43 -17.40 3.89
N HIS A 333 6.38 -16.65 3.61
CA HIS A 333 5.83 -15.70 4.56
C HIS A 333 5.16 -16.38 5.75
N MET A 334 4.45 -17.49 5.50
CA MET A 334 3.88 -18.33 6.56
C MET A 334 4.96 -18.81 7.55
N GLU A 335 6.08 -19.31 7.06
CA GLU A 335 7.19 -19.76 7.93
C GLU A 335 7.77 -18.60 8.75
N SER A 336 7.88 -17.40 8.16
CA SER A 336 8.30 -16.20 8.88
C SER A 336 7.35 -15.86 10.03
N VAL A 337 6.04 -15.86 9.79
CA VAL A 337 5.02 -15.58 10.80
C VAL A 337 5.04 -16.63 11.92
N LEU A 338 5.14 -17.92 11.59
CA LEU A 338 5.28 -19.00 12.57
C LEU A 338 6.55 -18.85 13.42
N GLY A 339 7.64 -18.38 12.80
CA GLY A 339 8.88 -18.06 13.52
C GLY A 339 8.70 -16.95 14.57
N TYR A 340 7.93 -15.89 14.25
CA TYR A 340 7.58 -14.85 15.23
C TYR A 340 6.68 -15.39 16.35
N ILE A 341 5.70 -16.23 16.02
CA ILE A 341 4.83 -16.88 17.02
C ILE A 341 5.66 -17.72 18.00
N ALA A 342 6.62 -18.50 17.49
CA ALA A 342 7.52 -19.28 18.33
C ALA A 342 8.34 -18.40 19.29
N LYS A 343 8.94 -17.32 18.77
CA LYS A 343 9.67 -16.34 19.59
C LYS A 343 8.81 -15.68 20.66
N GLY A 344 7.53 -15.34 20.34
CA GLY A 344 6.60 -14.82 21.33
C GLY A 344 6.36 -15.78 22.49
N LYS A 345 6.17 -17.08 22.19
CA LYS A 345 6.05 -18.15 23.18
C LYS A 345 7.34 -18.28 24.03
N GLU A 346 8.50 -18.29 23.39
CA GLU A 346 9.81 -18.38 24.04
C GLU A 346 10.10 -17.20 24.98
N GLN A 347 9.67 -15.99 24.62
CA GLN A 347 9.83 -14.80 25.44
C GLN A 347 8.82 -14.68 26.58
N GLY A 348 7.90 -15.64 26.71
CA GLY A 348 6.97 -15.74 27.84
C GLY A 348 5.65 -15.01 27.64
N ALA A 349 5.33 -14.55 26.43
CA ALA A 349 3.99 -14.05 26.13
C ALA A 349 2.97 -15.20 26.28
N ARG A 350 1.86 -14.94 26.98
CA ARG A 350 0.81 -15.94 27.15
C ARG A 350 -0.04 -16.06 25.89
N LEU A 351 0.00 -17.22 25.25
CA LEU A 351 -0.85 -17.52 24.11
C LEU A 351 -2.31 -17.65 24.57
N LEU A 352 -3.19 -16.79 24.07
CA LEU A 352 -4.61 -16.80 24.39
C LEU A 352 -5.39 -17.70 23.42
N CYS A 353 -5.09 -17.65 22.12
CA CYS A 353 -5.65 -18.53 21.10
C CYS A 353 -4.76 -18.56 19.85
N GLY A 354 -4.98 -19.56 18.98
CA GLY A 354 -4.21 -19.76 17.75
C GLY A 354 -2.80 -20.30 18.00
N GLY A 355 -1.84 -19.77 17.26
CA GLY A 355 -0.41 -20.05 17.48
C GLY A 355 0.19 -21.17 16.65
N ASP A 356 -0.57 -21.72 15.68
CA ASP A 356 -0.14 -22.88 14.90
C ASP A 356 -0.53 -22.73 13.41
N ARG A 357 0.20 -23.47 12.57
CA ARG A 357 -0.22 -23.71 11.19
C ARG A 357 -1.48 -24.58 11.18
N LEU A 358 -2.43 -24.26 10.29
CA LEU A 358 -3.59 -25.11 10.06
C LEU A 358 -3.23 -26.19 9.03
N THR A 359 -3.49 -27.47 9.38
CA THR A 359 -3.10 -28.64 8.57
C THR A 359 -4.22 -29.63 8.32
N ASP A 360 -5.43 -29.37 8.84
CA ASP A 360 -6.56 -30.28 8.68
C ASP A 360 -7.16 -30.18 7.28
N GLY A 361 -7.32 -31.32 6.61
CA GLY A 361 -7.93 -31.40 5.28
C GLY A 361 -7.16 -30.59 4.23
N ASP A 362 -7.89 -29.69 3.54
CA ASP A 362 -7.31 -28.89 2.45
C ASP A 362 -6.35 -27.78 2.96
N PHE A 363 -6.41 -27.39 4.22
CA PHE A 363 -5.46 -26.42 4.80
C PHE A 363 -4.00 -26.90 4.74
N ALA A 364 -3.79 -28.23 4.77
CA ALA A 364 -2.44 -28.81 4.67
C ALA A 364 -1.71 -28.40 3.38
N LYS A 365 -2.45 -28.09 2.30
CA LYS A 365 -1.93 -27.74 0.99
C LYS A 365 -1.61 -26.24 0.84
N GLY A 366 -2.13 -25.42 1.76
CA GLY A 366 -2.01 -23.95 1.69
C GLY A 366 -1.18 -23.35 2.83
N ALA A 367 -0.97 -22.05 2.72
CA ALA A 367 -0.19 -21.26 3.67
C ALA A 367 -1.07 -20.70 4.82
N PHE A 368 -1.82 -21.55 5.49
CA PHE A 368 -2.78 -21.16 6.52
C PHE A 368 -2.16 -21.13 7.92
N VAL A 369 -2.32 -19.98 8.60
CA VAL A 369 -1.95 -19.79 10.02
C VAL A 369 -3.20 -19.41 10.80
N ALA A 370 -3.39 -20.00 11.97
CA ALA A 370 -4.50 -19.68 12.84
C ALA A 370 -4.43 -18.22 13.32
N PRO A 371 -5.56 -17.50 13.38
CA PRO A 371 -5.62 -16.19 14.04
C PRO A 371 -5.07 -16.31 15.47
N THR A 372 -4.02 -15.54 15.76
CA THR A 372 -3.19 -15.72 16.95
C THR A 372 -3.26 -14.50 17.84
N VAL A 373 -3.49 -14.73 19.13
CA VAL A 373 -3.52 -13.66 20.14
C VAL A 373 -2.57 -14.00 21.27
N PHE A 374 -1.63 -13.09 21.52
CA PHE A 374 -0.80 -13.09 22.71
C PHE A 374 -1.29 -12.04 23.70
N THR A 375 -1.17 -12.33 24.98
CA THR A 375 -1.44 -11.41 26.09
C THR A 375 -0.30 -11.47 27.12
N ASP A 376 -0.37 -10.60 28.14
CA ASP A 376 0.73 -10.40 29.10
C ASP A 376 2.04 -10.05 28.37
N CYS A 377 1.92 -9.32 27.23
CA CYS A 377 3.07 -8.90 26.46
C CYS A 377 3.79 -7.73 27.14
N THR A 378 5.13 -7.70 27.02
CA THR A 378 5.99 -6.59 27.47
C THR A 378 6.57 -5.84 26.26
N ASP A 379 6.98 -4.59 26.49
CA ASP A 379 7.44 -3.70 25.39
C ASP A 379 8.73 -4.16 24.71
N ASP A 380 9.53 -5.04 25.33
CA ASP A 380 10.78 -5.58 24.82
C ASP A 380 10.63 -6.86 24.00
N MET A 381 9.47 -7.48 24.02
CA MET A 381 9.22 -8.70 23.22
C MET A 381 9.30 -8.43 21.73
N VAL A 382 9.89 -9.35 20.98
CA VAL A 382 10.07 -9.22 19.52
C VAL A 382 8.74 -9.06 18.79
N ILE A 383 7.68 -9.76 19.25
CA ILE A 383 6.32 -9.65 18.69
C ILE A 383 5.66 -8.29 18.93
N VAL A 384 6.21 -7.46 19.83
CA VAL A 384 5.77 -6.09 20.13
C VAL A 384 6.63 -5.06 19.39
N ARG A 385 7.91 -5.36 19.16
CA ARG A 385 8.87 -4.43 18.53
C ARG A 385 8.91 -4.53 17.02
N GLU A 386 8.85 -5.74 16.45
CA GLU A 386 9.03 -5.98 15.03
C GLU A 386 7.71 -6.19 14.30
N GLU A 387 7.66 -5.79 13.04
CA GLU A 387 6.51 -5.99 12.17
C GLU A 387 6.43 -7.46 11.72
N ILE A 388 5.38 -8.18 12.14
CA ILE A 388 5.15 -9.58 11.79
C ILE A 388 4.49 -9.71 10.41
N PHE A 389 3.61 -8.78 10.08
CA PHE A 389 2.80 -8.74 8.86
C PHE A 389 1.92 -9.98 8.66
N GLY A 390 1.33 -10.46 9.74
CA GLY A 390 0.49 -11.65 9.80
C GLY A 390 -0.52 -11.57 10.94
N PRO A 391 -1.37 -12.59 11.10
CA PRO A 391 -2.52 -12.55 12.00
C PRO A 391 -2.12 -12.74 13.47
N VAL A 392 -1.32 -11.83 14.01
CA VAL A 392 -0.79 -11.91 15.38
C VAL A 392 -1.06 -10.61 16.12
N MET A 393 -1.99 -10.68 17.08
CA MET A 393 -2.32 -9.60 18.01
C MET A 393 -1.49 -9.72 19.29
N SER A 394 -0.93 -8.61 19.78
CA SER A 394 -0.23 -8.52 21.05
C SER A 394 -0.99 -7.58 21.98
N ILE A 395 -1.50 -8.13 23.11
CA ILE A 395 -2.22 -7.35 24.14
C ILE A 395 -1.23 -6.97 25.23
N LEU A 396 -1.17 -5.66 25.51
CA LEU A 396 -0.37 -5.05 26.57
C LEU A 396 -1.30 -4.32 27.54
N THR A 397 -0.94 -4.33 28.82
CA THR A 397 -1.70 -3.57 29.83
C THR A 397 -1.01 -2.26 30.19
N TYR A 398 -1.79 -1.28 30.62
CA TYR A 398 -1.31 -0.01 31.15
C TYR A 398 -2.14 0.45 32.33
N GLU A 399 -1.64 1.42 33.11
CA GLU A 399 -2.31 1.96 34.29
C GLU A 399 -2.70 3.42 34.16
N THR A 400 -1.91 4.25 33.44
CA THR A 400 -2.22 5.69 33.26
C THR A 400 -2.19 6.14 31.80
N GLU A 401 -2.86 7.25 31.52
CA GLU A 401 -2.91 7.84 30.19
C GLU A 401 -1.51 8.26 29.71
N GLU A 402 -0.71 8.86 30.57
CA GLU A 402 0.65 9.29 30.24
C GLU A 402 1.55 8.10 29.92
N GLU A 403 1.41 7.02 30.67
CA GLU A 403 2.13 5.76 30.43
C GLU A 403 1.83 5.22 29.03
N VAL A 404 0.55 5.10 28.69
CA VAL A 404 0.17 4.48 27.40
C VAL A 404 0.58 5.33 26.22
N ILE A 405 0.47 6.66 26.31
CA ILE A 405 0.92 7.57 25.24
C ILE A 405 2.43 7.42 25.01
N ARG A 406 3.22 7.44 26.07
CA ARG A 406 4.67 7.26 25.98
C ARG A 406 5.04 5.93 25.35
N ARG A 407 4.42 4.82 25.79
CA ARG A 407 4.67 3.47 25.28
C ARG A 407 4.16 3.29 23.85
N ALA A 408 3.04 3.89 23.50
CA ALA A 408 2.51 3.91 22.14
C ALA A 408 3.52 4.53 21.15
N ASN A 409 4.18 5.61 21.55
CA ASN A 409 5.18 6.31 20.75
C ASN A 409 6.58 5.68 20.78
N ASP A 410 6.86 4.77 21.75
CA ASP A 410 8.16 4.09 21.87
C ASP A 410 8.32 2.97 20.84
N THR A 411 8.47 3.38 19.60
CA THR A 411 8.72 2.54 18.43
C THR A 411 9.43 3.32 17.34
N ASP A 412 10.21 2.64 16.52
CA ASP A 412 10.84 3.22 15.33
C ASP A 412 9.84 3.54 14.21
N PHE A 413 8.62 2.99 14.32
CA PHE A 413 7.56 3.16 13.35
C PHE A 413 6.60 4.29 13.72
N GLY A 414 5.86 4.76 12.72
CA GLY A 414 4.84 5.79 12.90
C GLY A 414 3.86 5.82 11.73
N LEU A 415 3.42 4.64 11.24
CA LEU A 415 2.48 4.58 10.14
C LEU A 415 1.07 4.95 10.59
N ALA A 416 0.52 4.19 11.53
CA ALA A 416 -0.83 4.43 12.01
C ALA A 416 -0.91 4.35 13.55
N ALA A 417 -2.01 4.89 14.08
CA ALA A 417 -2.41 4.79 15.49
C ALA A 417 -3.92 4.90 15.61
N GLY A 418 -4.48 4.40 16.68
CA GLY A 418 -5.90 4.61 16.97
C GLY A 418 -6.25 4.43 18.42
N LEU A 419 -7.44 4.89 18.77
CA LEU A 419 -7.96 4.77 20.11
C LEU A 419 -9.48 4.56 20.14
N VAL A 420 -9.96 3.96 21.24
CA VAL A 420 -11.40 3.77 21.52
C VAL A 420 -11.74 4.37 22.86
N THR A 421 -12.63 5.37 22.87
CA THR A 421 -13.13 6.08 24.07
C THR A 421 -14.49 6.69 23.77
N LYS A 422 -15.30 6.94 24.81
CA LYS A 422 -16.53 7.75 24.72
C LYS A 422 -16.28 9.22 25.00
N ASP A 423 -15.15 9.57 25.61
CA ASP A 423 -14.77 10.95 25.91
C ASP A 423 -14.14 11.64 24.70
N LEU A 424 -14.89 12.52 24.06
CA LEU A 424 -14.45 13.29 22.90
C LEU A 424 -13.21 14.17 23.19
N ASN A 425 -13.15 14.77 24.38
CA ASN A 425 -12.01 15.61 24.75
C ASN A 425 -10.73 14.78 24.90
N ARG A 426 -10.84 13.62 25.56
CA ARG A 426 -9.75 12.66 25.66
C ARG A 426 -9.31 12.19 24.27
N ALA A 427 -10.27 11.83 23.41
CA ALA A 427 -9.99 11.36 22.08
C ALA A 427 -9.07 12.31 21.30
N HIS A 428 -9.46 13.60 21.23
CA HIS A 428 -8.67 14.59 20.51
C HIS A 428 -7.36 14.94 21.22
N ARG A 429 -7.36 15.05 22.56
CA ARG A 429 -6.14 15.33 23.32
C ARG A 429 -5.09 14.24 23.16
N VAL A 430 -5.49 12.96 23.17
CA VAL A 430 -4.55 11.84 23.07
C VAL A 430 -4.10 11.64 21.61
N ILE A 431 -5.02 11.63 20.65
CA ILE A 431 -4.67 11.35 19.26
C ILE A 431 -3.63 12.35 18.70
N HIS A 432 -3.68 13.62 19.15
CA HIS A 432 -2.70 14.63 18.76
C HIS A 432 -1.30 14.43 19.37
N GLN A 433 -1.16 13.56 20.37
CA GLN A 433 0.12 13.20 20.97
C GLN A 433 0.72 11.92 20.41
N LEU A 434 -0.02 11.19 19.55
CA LEU A 434 0.49 9.98 18.92
C LEU A 434 1.29 10.32 17.66
N GLU A 435 2.49 9.77 17.58
CA GLU A 435 3.46 10.01 16.50
C GLU A 435 3.22 9.09 15.31
N ALA A 436 2.08 9.27 14.64
CA ALA A 436 1.67 8.48 13.49
C ALA A 436 1.07 9.38 12.39
N GLY A 437 1.22 8.95 11.14
CA GLY A 437 0.74 9.71 9.99
C GLY A 437 -0.74 9.48 9.69
N ILE A 438 -1.32 8.37 10.14
CA ILE A 438 -2.72 8.00 9.98
C ILE A 438 -3.30 7.69 11.34
N CYS A 439 -4.41 8.32 11.71
CA CYS A 439 -4.99 8.13 13.03
C CYS A 439 -6.51 7.91 12.96
N TRP A 440 -7.01 7.00 13.81
CA TRP A 440 -8.45 6.72 13.94
C TRP A 440 -8.95 6.89 15.38
N ILE A 441 -10.14 7.41 15.49
CA ILE A 441 -10.89 7.49 16.76
C ILE A 441 -12.15 6.63 16.59
N ASN A 442 -12.30 5.61 17.43
CA ASN A 442 -13.46 4.71 17.45
C ASN A 442 -13.73 3.95 16.14
N ALA A 443 -12.72 3.81 15.29
CA ALA A 443 -12.72 3.05 14.02
C ALA A 443 -11.32 2.50 13.75
N TRP A 444 -11.16 1.69 12.69
CA TRP A 444 -9.87 1.23 12.19
C TRP A 444 -9.95 0.86 10.71
N GLY A 445 -8.92 1.26 9.95
CA GLY A 445 -8.68 0.78 8.58
C GLY A 445 -9.42 1.53 7.49
N GLU A 446 -10.37 2.38 7.79
CA GLU A 446 -11.06 3.17 6.77
C GLU A 446 -10.10 4.20 6.16
N SER A 447 -10.07 4.26 4.83
CA SER A 447 -9.24 5.17 4.05
C SER A 447 -9.97 5.63 2.79
N ASP A 448 -10.48 6.86 2.80
CA ASP A 448 -11.05 7.52 1.62
C ASP A 448 -9.93 7.99 0.68
N ALA A 449 -10.17 8.01 -0.62
CA ALA A 449 -9.22 8.51 -1.63
C ALA A 449 -8.72 9.95 -1.35
N LYS A 450 -9.49 10.75 -0.63
CA LYS A 450 -9.12 12.12 -0.21
C LYS A 450 -8.24 12.15 1.04
N MET A 451 -8.17 11.06 1.79
CA MET A 451 -7.38 10.99 3.02
C MET A 451 -5.91 10.76 2.68
N PRO A 452 -4.99 11.69 3.03
CA PRO A 452 -3.56 11.45 2.85
C PRO A 452 -3.08 10.28 3.70
N VAL A 453 -2.37 9.37 3.06
CA VAL A 453 -1.77 8.17 3.67
C VAL A 453 -0.26 8.34 3.70
N GLY A 454 0.38 7.92 4.78
CA GLY A 454 1.83 7.88 4.89
C GLY A 454 2.35 7.96 6.31
N GLY A 455 3.54 7.41 6.51
CA GLY A 455 4.14 7.23 7.82
C GLY A 455 4.95 8.42 8.33
N TYR A 456 5.13 8.44 9.65
CA TYR A 456 6.19 9.17 10.37
C TYR A 456 7.37 8.23 10.59
N LYS A 457 8.47 8.75 11.15
CA LYS A 457 9.66 7.97 11.53
C LYS A 457 10.13 7.05 10.39
N GLN A 458 10.35 5.76 10.66
CA GLN A 458 10.80 4.80 9.66
C GLN A 458 9.66 4.14 8.85
N SER A 459 8.42 4.62 9.00
CA SER A 459 7.26 4.10 8.25
C SER A 459 7.04 4.78 6.89
N GLY A 460 7.74 5.86 6.57
CA GLY A 460 7.62 6.42 5.24
C GLY A 460 8.17 7.82 5.04
N VAL A 461 8.18 8.24 3.77
CA VAL A 461 8.55 9.57 3.29
C VAL A 461 7.55 10.00 2.21
N GLY A 462 7.03 11.20 2.33
CA GLY A 462 5.96 11.68 1.45
C GLY A 462 4.58 11.20 1.88
N ARG A 463 3.62 11.28 0.96
CA ARG A 463 2.23 10.84 1.17
C ARG A 463 1.67 10.26 -0.12
N GLU A 464 0.85 9.23 0.03
CA GLU A 464 -0.05 8.74 -1.02
C GLU A 464 -1.48 9.19 -0.70
N ASN A 465 -2.38 9.11 -1.67
CA ASN A 465 -3.75 9.62 -1.61
C ASN A 465 -3.87 11.12 -1.25
N GLY A 466 -5.08 11.62 -1.31
CA GLY A 466 -5.34 13.05 -1.12
C GLY A 466 -4.64 13.95 -2.15
N ILE A 467 -4.84 15.24 -2.03
CA ILE A 467 -4.22 16.22 -2.93
C ILE A 467 -2.70 16.31 -2.77
N SER A 468 -2.18 15.93 -1.61
CA SER A 468 -0.75 15.94 -1.31
C SER A 468 0.04 15.00 -2.22
N SER A 469 -0.53 13.84 -2.57
CA SER A 469 0.12 12.92 -3.51
C SER A 469 0.27 13.53 -4.90
N LEU A 470 -0.75 14.25 -5.38
CA LEU A 470 -0.66 14.94 -6.67
C LEU A 470 0.50 15.96 -6.71
N ASN A 471 0.75 16.65 -5.58
CA ASN A 471 1.88 17.56 -5.45
C ASN A 471 3.23 16.83 -5.58
N ASN A 472 3.31 15.59 -5.12
CA ASN A 472 4.50 14.76 -5.21
C ASN A 472 4.80 14.26 -6.64
N PHE A 473 3.85 14.39 -7.57
CA PHE A 473 4.01 14.03 -8.99
C PHE A 473 4.10 15.23 -9.93
N THR A 474 4.26 16.44 -9.37
CA THR A 474 4.45 17.68 -10.11
C THR A 474 5.64 18.46 -9.56
N ARG A 475 6.26 19.29 -10.41
CA ARG A 475 7.23 20.31 -10.01
C ARG A 475 6.70 21.70 -10.30
N ILE A 476 7.07 22.64 -9.44
CA ILE A 476 6.67 24.03 -9.59
C ILE A 476 7.74 24.79 -10.39
N LYS A 477 7.31 25.46 -11.47
CA LYS A 477 8.13 26.44 -12.19
C LYS A 477 7.62 27.83 -11.85
N SER A 478 8.48 28.69 -11.33
CA SER A 478 8.17 30.10 -11.08
C SER A 478 8.69 30.97 -12.23
N VAL A 479 7.82 31.85 -12.72
CA VAL A 479 8.16 32.80 -13.80
C VAL A 479 7.87 34.20 -13.30
N GLN A 480 8.90 35.04 -13.16
CA GLN A 480 8.75 36.46 -12.88
C GLN A 480 8.59 37.22 -14.20
N VAL A 481 7.62 38.11 -14.23
CA VAL A 481 7.39 39.03 -15.32
C VAL A 481 7.67 40.44 -14.83
N GLU A 482 8.52 41.16 -15.53
CA GLU A 482 8.74 42.57 -15.34
C GLU A 482 8.14 43.34 -16.50
N LEU A 483 7.21 44.25 -16.21
CA LEU A 483 6.48 45.08 -17.19
C LEU A 483 7.08 46.47 -17.30
N GLY A 484 7.92 46.86 -16.33
CA GLY A 484 8.64 48.13 -16.33
C GLY A 484 10.03 48.01 -16.95
N ASP A 485 10.75 49.13 -16.94
CA ASP A 485 12.12 49.16 -17.41
C ASP A 485 13.03 48.38 -16.46
N TYR A 486 13.75 47.42 -17.02
CA TYR A 486 14.77 46.68 -16.28
C TYR A 486 16.14 47.29 -16.53
N VAL A 487 16.76 47.81 -15.46
CA VAL A 487 18.09 48.39 -15.51
C VAL A 487 19.08 47.52 -14.78
N SER A 488 20.12 47.08 -15.48
CA SER A 488 21.22 46.35 -14.88
C SER A 488 22.04 47.27 -13.95
N VAL A 489 22.58 46.66 -12.87
CA VAL A 489 23.53 47.35 -11.98
C VAL A 489 24.95 47.34 -12.51
N PHE A 490 25.21 46.74 -13.70
CA PHE A 490 26.49 46.66 -14.38
C PHE A 490 26.52 47.57 -15.62
#